data_5b92a4b2c29bb863568f72ac6feef274
#
_entry.id   5b92a4b2c29bb863568f72ac6feef274
#
_cell.length_a   1.000
_cell.length_b   1.000
_cell.length_c   1.000
_cell.angle_alpha   90.00
_cell.angle_beta   90.00
_cell.angle_gamma   90.00
#
_symmetry.space_group_name_H-M   'P 1'
#
loop_
_entity.id
_entity.type
_entity.pdbx_description
1 polymer ?
#
loop_
_entity_poly.entity_id
_entity_poly.type
_entity_poly.pdbx_seq_one_letter_code
_entity_poly.pdbx_strand_id
1 'polypeptide(L)'
;MVAWDSVVGHHLGLSHAHQSFIKGHYKTSVDETTELARNGIMHGTLVNYDNEVVATKAWNRLFAVADWADSRRRLAAPVEPGPTFREALARWREVQADKTRLDQWEPHEHEKESFSDHPSELIAACTDFLERWSKRQWGPMGQHFMQFGRTQRPVGQLAEEAKLLYQELRLEEWEILRVRHVAAAVAHTDVRLTVNAERHQTDLRWVRIDESGTSAPEWQAGRWSLSQYGPAHFLKSEPG
;
A
#
# COMPACT_ATOMS: atom_id res chain seq x y z
N MET A 1 -34.91 13.09 -3.82
CA MET A 1 -34.72 11.97 -4.76
C MET A 1 -33.23 11.66 -4.74
N VAL A 2 -32.84 10.47 -4.30
CA VAL A 2 -31.42 10.10 -4.22
C VAL A 2 -31.03 9.65 -5.62
N ALA A 3 -30.08 10.37 -6.26
CA ALA A 3 -29.49 9.92 -7.51
C ALA A 3 -28.65 8.66 -7.24
N TRP A 4 -28.82 7.65 -8.06
CA TRP A 4 -28.03 6.43 -8.04
C TRP A 4 -27.17 6.39 -9.29
N ASP A 5 -25.87 6.33 -9.08
CA ASP A 5 -24.91 6.27 -10.19
C ASP A 5 -24.73 4.85 -10.72
N SER A 6 -25.33 3.85 -10.08
CA SER A 6 -25.26 2.45 -10.45
C SER A 6 -26.61 1.90 -10.89
N VAL A 7 -26.68 1.27 -12.05
CA VAL A 7 -27.89 0.59 -12.56
C VAL A 7 -28.31 -0.56 -11.62
N VAL A 8 -27.38 -1.23 -10.99
CA VAL A 8 -27.62 -2.33 -10.04
C VAL A 8 -28.14 -1.80 -8.70
N GLY A 9 -27.70 -0.62 -8.30
CA GLY A 9 -28.07 0.04 -7.04
C GLY A 9 -29.30 0.92 -7.10
N HIS A 10 -30.02 0.96 -8.23
CA HIS A 10 -31.22 1.79 -8.34
C HIS A 10 -32.26 1.40 -7.25
N HIS A 11 -32.81 2.40 -6.55
CA HIS A 11 -33.67 2.18 -5.37
C HIS A 11 -34.87 1.27 -5.67
N LEU A 12 -35.48 1.35 -6.85
CA LEU A 12 -36.55 0.45 -7.29
C LEU A 12 -36.04 -0.98 -7.48
N GLY A 13 -34.86 -1.16 -8.05
CA GLY A 13 -34.23 -2.46 -8.22
C GLY A 13 -33.91 -3.11 -6.88
N LEU A 14 -33.32 -2.37 -5.95
CA LEU A 14 -33.05 -2.85 -4.59
C LEU A 14 -34.33 -3.17 -3.82
N SER A 15 -35.36 -2.32 -3.90
CA SER A 15 -36.65 -2.59 -3.26
C SER A 15 -37.29 -3.85 -3.80
N HIS A 16 -37.29 -4.03 -5.10
CA HIS A 16 -37.85 -5.21 -5.76
C HIS A 16 -37.05 -6.49 -5.44
N ALA A 17 -35.75 -6.41 -5.49
CA ALA A 17 -34.87 -7.50 -5.09
C ALA A 17 -35.01 -7.84 -3.59
N HIS A 18 -35.26 -6.84 -2.73
CA HIS A 18 -35.52 -7.08 -1.32
C HIS A 18 -36.86 -7.77 -1.11
N GLN A 19 -37.92 -7.31 -1.75
CA GLN A 19 -39.26 -7.94 -1.66
C GLN A 19 -39.23 -9.41 -2.12
N SER A 20 -38.54 -9.69 -3.24
CA SER A 20 -38.35 -11.05 -3.72
C SER A 20 -37.58 -11.93 -2.74
N PHE A 21 -36.56 -11.37 -2.10
CA PHE A 21 -35.70 -12.06 -1.15
C PHE A 21 -36.44 -12.45 0.14
N ILE A 22 -37.32 -11.61 0.66
CA ILE A 22 -38.08 -11.85 1.91
C ILE A 22 -39.44 -12.51 1.65
N LYS A 23 -39.81 -12.76 0.39
CA LYS A 23 -41.05 -13.40 0.02
C LYS A 23 -41.19 -14.75 0.72
N GLY A 24 -42.36 -15.01 1.29
CA GLY A 24 -42.66 -16.30 1.91
C GLY A 24 -42.67 -17.42 0.90
N HIS A 25 -42.04 -18.54 1.25
CA HIS A 25 -42.03 -19.76 0.47
C HIS A 25 -42.58 -20.90 1.38
N TYR A 26 -43.75 -21.42 1.04
CA TYR A 26 -44.53 -22.30 1.93
C TYR A 26 -44.57 -23.77 1.43
N LYS A 27 -44.06 -24.05 0.21
CA LYS A 27 -44.06 -25.40 -0.35
C LYS A 27 -42.61 -25.85 -0.50
N THR A 28 -42.35 -27.08 -0.03
CA THR A 28 -41.05 -27.72 -0.26
C THR A 28 -40.94 -28.04 -1.75
N SER A 29 -39.86 -27.57 -2.38
CA SER A 29 -39.48 -27.93 -3.75
C SER A 29 -38.13 -28.61 -3.75
N VAL A 30 -38.05 -29.74 -4.44
CA VAL A 30 -36.81 -30.45 -4.71
C VAL A 30 -36.23 -30.13 -6.08
N ASP A 31 -36.93 -29.30 -6.86
CA ASP A 31 -36.46 -28.85 -8.15
C ASP A 31 -35.36 -27.81 -7.96
N GLU A 32 -34.44 -27.75 -8.92
CA GLU A 32 -33.40 -26.70 -8.93
C GLU A 32 -34.06 -25.32 -9.04
N THR A 33 -33.71 -24.43 -8.10
CA THR A 33 -34.22 -23.06 -8.10
C THR A 33 -33.17 -22.08 -8.60
N THR A 34 -33.63 -21.10 -9.37
CA THR A 34 -32.85 -19.93 -9.73
C THR A 34 -33.20 -18.71 -8.89
N GLU A 35 -34.12 -18.83 -7.93
CA GLU A 35 -34.59 -17.74 -7.08
C GLU A 35 -33.75 -17.66 -5.79
N LEU A 36 -33.25 -16.45 -5.48
CA LEU A 36 -32.63 -16.16 -4.21
C LEU A 36 -33.73 -15.77 -3.20
N ALA A 37 -34.41 -16.77 -2.63
CA ALA A 37 -35.48 -16.60 -1.66
C ALA A 37 -35.02 -17.01 -0.25
N ARG A 38 -34.69 -16.00 0.60
CA ARG A 38 -34.14 -16.22 1.94
C ARG A 38 -34.99 -17.18 2.78
N ASN A 39 -36.31 -16.96 2.82
CA ASN A 39 -37.19 -17.75 3.65
C ASN A 39 -37.24 -19.21 3.18
N GLY A 40 -37.27 -19.45 1.86
CA GLY A 40 -37.23 -20.80 1.30
C GLY A 40 -35.94 -21.52 1.65
N ILE A 41 -34.79 -20.86 1.56
CA ILE A 41 -33.49 -21.43 1.86
C ILE A 41 -33.32 -21.66 3.36
N MET A 42 -33.61 -20.66 4.20
CA MET A 42 -33.41 -20.73 5.65
C MET A 42 -34.34 -21.72 6.35
N HIS A 43 -35.53 -21.94 5.81
CA HIS A 43 -36.49 -22.94 6.35
C HIS A 43 -36.46 -24.32 5.65
N GLY A 44 -35.48 -24.50 4.74
CA GLY A 44 -35.30 -25.78 4.04
C GLY A 44 -36.45 -26.15 3.11
N THR A 45 -37.26 -25.19 2.66
CA THR A 45 -38.33 -25.43 1.68
C THR A 45 -37.83 -25.34 0.24
N LEU A 46 -36.65 -24.73 0.01
CA LEU A 46 -35.88 -24.79 -1.23
C LEU A 46 -34.58 -25.59 -0.94
N VAL A 47 -34.44 -26.78 -1.49
CA VAL A 47 -33.36 -27.70 -1.16
C VAL A 47 -32.20 -27.56 -2.14
N ASN A 48 -32.48 -27.39 -3.44
CA ASN A 48 -31.46 -27.30 -4.51
C ASN A 48 -31.19 -25.85 -4.93
N TYR A 49 -30.60 -25.08 -4.01
CA TYR A 49 -30.25 -23.68 -4.20
C TYR A 49 -28.74 -23.43 -4.35
N ASP A 50 -27.92 -24.44 -4.21
CA ASP A 50 -26.46 -24.40 -4.23
C ASP A 50 -25.88 -24.38 -5.66
N ASN A 51 -26.40 -23.48 -6.49
CA ASN A 51 -25.99 -23.32 -7.87
C ASN A 51 -25.42 -21.91 -8.14
N GLU A 52 -24.73 -21.76 -9.27
CA GLU A 52 -24.03 -20.55 -9.67
C GLU A 52 -24.99 -19.33 -9.81
N VAL A 53 -26.21 -19.59 -10.27
CA VAL A 53 -27.19 -18.50 -10.48
C VAL A 53 -27.62 -17.88 -9.14
N VAL A 54 -27.93 -18.73 -8.16
CA VAL A 54 -28.32 -18.27 -6.81
C VAL A 54 -27.14 -17.60 -6.11
N ALA A 55 -25.93 -18.17 -6.22
CA ALA A 55 -24.73 -17.59 -5.68
C ALA A 55 -24.42 -16.21 -6.30
N THR A 56 -24.50 -16.09 -7.61
CA THR A 56 -24.30 -14.81 -8.33
C THR A 56 -25.32 -13.75 -7.90
N LYS A 57 -26.59 -14.14 -7.76
CA LYS A 57 -27.63 -13.22 -7.24
C LYS A 57 -27.36 -12.76 -5.81
N ALA A 58 -26.85 -13.64 -4.96
CA ALA A 58 -26.48 -13.31 -3.58
C ALA A 58 -25.33 -12.28 -3.54
N TRP A 59 -24.28 -12.48 -4.32
CA TRP A 59 -23.16 -11.56 -4.44
C TRP A 59 -23.57 -10.20 -5.01
N ASN A 60 -24.30 -10.18 -6.11
CA ASN A 60 -24.80 -8.94 -6.70
C ASN A 60 -25.63 -8.14 -5.71
N ARG A 61 -26.47 -8.83 -4.91
CA ARG A 61 -27.24 -8.17 -3.87
C ARG A 61 -26.35 -7.58 -2.78
N LEU A 62 -25.33 -8.31 -2.32
CA LEU A 62 -24.41 -7.83 -1.31
C LEU A 62 -23.69 -6.56 -1.79
N PHE A 63 -23.18 -6.56 -3.01
CA PHE A 63 -22.53 -5.39 -3.61
C PHE A 63 -23.49 -4.21 -3.75
N ALA A 64 -24.73 -4.44 -4.22
CA ALA A 64 -25.72 -3.37 -4.34
C ALA A 64 -26.09 -2.74 -2.98
N VAL A 65 -26.18 -3.53 -1.92
CA VAL A 65 -26.41 -3.03 -0.55
C VAL A 65 -25.19 -2.26 -0.02
N ALA A 66 -23.99 -2.75 -0.28
CA ALA A 66 -22.74 -2.07 0.10
C ALA A 66 -22.62 -0.70 -0.60
N ASP A 67 -22.84 -0.65 -1.92
CA ASP A 67 -22.84 0.60 -2.70
C ASP A 67 -23.91 1.59 -2.20
N TRP A 68 -25.09 1.07 -1.90
CA TRP A 68 -26.16 1.90 -1.33
C TRP A 68 -25.75 2.48 0.03
N ALA A 69 -25.19 1.67 0.92
CA ALA A 69 -24.74 2.12 2.23
C ALA A 69 -23.64 3.16 2.14
N ASP A 70 -22.67 2.96 1.22
CA ASP A 70 -21.60 3.92 0.95
C ASP A 70 -22.11 5.22 0.34
N SER A 71 -23.06 5.14 -0.59
CA SER A 71 -23.72 6.32 -1.17
C SER A 71 -24.44 7.13 -0.09
N ARG A 72 -25.14 6.45 0.83
CA ARG A 72 -25.80 7.12 1.98
C ARG A 72 -24.80 7.77 2.92
N ARG A 73 -23.69 7.13 3.18
CA ARG A 73 -22.61 7.67 4.03
C ARG A 73 -21.98 8.91 3.40
N ARG A 74 -21.72 8.88 2.09
CA ARG A 74 -21.18 10.03 1.33
C ARG A 74 -22.14 11.20 1.30
N LEU A 75 -23.46 10.95 1.13
CA LEU A 75 -24.49 12.00 1.16
C LEU A 75 -24.71 12.60 2.54
N ALA A 76 -24.44 11.86 3.62
CA ALA A 76 -24.53 12.35 4.99
C ALA A 76 -23.25 13.09 5.45
N ALA A 77 -22.14 12.93 4.74
CA ALA A 77 -20.92 13.68 5.02
C ALA A 77 -21.09 15.15 4.59
N PRO A 78 -20.59 16.12 5.36
CA PRO A 78 -20.52 17.51 4.93
C PRO A 78 -19.77 17.57 3.58
N VAL A 79 -20.38 18.20 2.59
CA VAL A 79 -19.71 18.44 1.32
C VAL A 79 -18.64 19.49 1.57
N GLU A 80 -17.37 19.08 1.63
CA GLU A 80 -16.29 20.05 1.62
C GLU A 80 -16.37 20.86 0.33
N PRO A 81 -16.22 22.19 0.41
CA PRO A 81 -16.21 23.02 -0.78
C PRO A 81 -15.10 22.54 -1.70
N GLY A 82 -15.46 22.19 -2.92
CA GLY A 82 -14.48 21.79 -3.94
C GLY A 82 -13.47 22.91 -4.20
N PRO A 83 -12.29 22.60 -4.75
CA PRO A 83 -11.28 23.59 -5.04
C PRO A 83 -11.83 24.67 -5.98
N THR A 84 -11.48 25.90 -5.73
CA THR A 84 -11.79 27.01 -6.65
C THR A 84 -11.10 26.80 -7.99
N PHE A 85 -11.61 27.42 -9.05
CA PHE A 85 -10.95 27.36 -10.38
C PHE A 85 -9.48 27.75 -10.32
N ARG A 86 -9.14 28.76 -9.50
CA ARG A 86 -7.76 29.23 -9.32
C ARG A 86 -6.87 28.16 -8.68
N GLU A 87 -7.37 27.48 -7.66
CA GLU A 87 -6.67 26.37 -7.00
C GLU A 87 -6.52 25.17 -7.93
N ALA A 88 -7.57 24.82 -8.66
CA ALA A 88 -7.52 23.75 -9.65
C ALA A 88 -6.49 24.04 -10.77
N LEU A 89 -6.45 25.27 -11.25
CA LEU A 89 -5.47 25.71 -12.25
C LEU A 89 -4.03 25.70 -11.72
N ALA A 90 -3.84 26.13 -10.46
CA ALA A 90 -2.54 26.08 -9.80
C ALA A 90 -2.04 24.65 -9.67
N ARG A 91 -2.90 23.75 -9.19
CA ARG A 91 -2.61 22.33 -9.07
C ARG A 91 -2.30 21.67 -10.42
N TRP A 92 -3.06 22.03 -11.46
CA TRP A 92 -2.79 21.54 -12.82
C TRP A 92 -1.41 21.98 -13.33
N ARG A 93 -1.02 23.24 -13.09
CA ARG A 93 0.32 23.74 -13.48
C ARG A 93 1.44 23.04 -12.75
N GLU A 94 1.26 22.75 -11.47
CA GLU A 94 2.20 21.97 -10.66
C GLU A 94 2.38 20.56 -11.22
N VAL A 95 1.27 19.86 -11.50
CA VAL A 95 1.30 18.52 -12.11
C VAL A 95 1.99 18.55 -13.48
N GLN A 96 1.77 19.58 -14.31
CA GLN A 96 2.45 19.71 -15.60
C GLN A 96 3.96 19.96 -15.43
N ALA A 97 4.35 20.77 -14.46
CA ALA A 97 5.76 21.03 -14.16
C ALA A 97 6.45 19.73 -13.66
N ASP A 98 5.79 18.97 -12.79
CA ASP A 98 6.31 17.70 -12.29
C ASP A 98 6.41 16.66 -13.41
N LYS A 99 5.43 16.60 -14.30
CA LYS A 99 5.49 15.75 -15.49
C LYS A 99 6.70 16.10 -16.35
N THR A 100 6.93 17.38 -16.62
CA THR A 100 8.08 17.82 -17.42
C THR A 100 9.41 17.42 -16.75
N ARG A 101 9.53 17.57 -15.42
CA ARG A 101 10.71 17.13 -14.69
C ARG A 101 10.91 15.63 -14.76
N LEU A 102 9.80 14.87 -14.66
CA LEU A 102 9.83 13.41 -14.76
C LEU A 102 10.25 12.93 -16.16
N ASP A 103 9.74 13.59 -17.21
CA ASP A 103 10.07 13.29 -18.60
C ASP A 103 11.56 13.60 -18.93
N GLN A 104 12.17 14.52 -18.19
CA GLN A 104 13.58 14.93 -18.33
C GLN A 104 14.53 14.20 -17.36
N TRP A 105 13.97 13.46 -16.42
CA TRP A 105 14.75 12.75 -15.41
C TRP A 105 15.48 11.56 -16.04
N GLU A 106 16.75 11.41 -15.70
CA GLU A 106 17.58 10.31 -16.15
C GLU A 106 18.20 9.57 -14.95
N PRO A 107 18.35 8.24 -15.03
CA PRO A 107 19.10 7.48 -14.03
C PRO A 107 20.52 8.01 -13.88
N HIS A 108 20.96 8.14 -12.64
CA HIS A 108 22.33 8.61 -12.34
C HIS A 108 22.89 7.88 -11.13
N GLU A 109 24.22 7.88 -11.05
CA GLU A 109 24.95 7.20 -9.98
C GLU A 109 26.10 8.05 -9.46
N HIS A 110 26.47 7.80 -8.21
CA HIS A 110 27.57 8.45 -7.51
C HIS A 110 28.40 7.38 -6.81
N GLU A 111 29.67 7.33 -7.10
CA GLU A 111 30.65 6.50 -6.40
C GLU A 111 31.07 7.17 -5.08
N LYS A 112 31.58 6.39 -4.15
CA LYS A 112 31.97 6.84 -2.80
C LYS A 112 32.89 8.07 -2.82
N GLU A 113 33.81 8.14 -3.76
CA GLU A 113 34.78 9.25 -3.90
C GLU A 113 34.11 10.59 -4.16
N SER A 114 32.89 10.57 -4.72
CA SER A 114 32.14 11.78 -5.06
C SER A 114 31.13 12.20 -3.99
N PHE A 115 30.97 11.45 -2.89
CA PHE A 115 29.95 11.73 -1.87
C PHE A 115 30.15 13.07 -1.15
N SER A 116 31.39 13.50 -0.97
CA SER A 116 31.69 14.81 -0.38
C SER A 116 31.23 15.99 -1.25
N ASP A 117 31.25 15.80 -2.57
CA ASP A 117 30.86 16.83 -3.54
C ASP A 117 29.35 16.81 -3.83
N HIS A 118 28.71 15.67 -3.55
CA HIS A 118 27.28 15.45 -3.76
C HIS A 118 26.61 14.92 -2.47
N PRO A 119 26.42 15.80 -1.45
CA PRO A 119 25.71 15.40 -0.24
C PRO A 119 24.28 15.00 -0.58
N SER A 120 23.91 13.76 -0.25
CA SER A 120 22.61 13.17 -0.59
C SER A 120 21.85 12.79 0.66
N GLU A 121 20.56 13.15 0.72
CA GLU A 121 19.63 12.67 1.77
C GLU A 121 19.61 11.14 1.85
N LEU A 122 19.81 10.44 0.73
CA LEU A 122 19.85 8.99 0.68
C LEU A 122 21.08 8.43 1.39
N ILE A 123 22.25 9.04 1.17
CA ILE A 123 23.48 8.63 1.87
C ILE A 123 23.30 8.82 3.37
N ALA A 124 22.73 9.94 3.79
CA ALA A 124 22.44 10.20 5.20
C ALA A 124 21.46 9.18 5.78
N ALA A 125 20.39 8.83 5.06
CA ALA A 125 19.41 7.83 5.49
C ALA A 125 20.02 6.43 5.59
N CYS A 126 20.84 6.03 4.61
CA CYS A 126 21.55 4.75 4.63
C CYS A 126 22.56 4.68 5.78
N THR A 127 23.33 5.75 5.98
CA THR A 127 24.28 5.87 7.09
C THR A 127 23.58 5.75 8.43
N ASP A 128 22.51 6.52 8.66
CA ASP A 128 21.76 6.45 9.93
C ASP A 128 21.17 5.05 10.15
N PHE A 129 20.60 4.42 9.13
CA PHE A 129 20.09 3.03 9.23
C PHE A 129 21.20 2.06 9.68
N LEU A 130 22.37 2.06 9.03
CA LEU A 130 23.47 1.15 9.32
C LEU A 130 24.09 1.44 10.72
N GLU A 131 24.20 2.71 11.10
CA GLU A 131 24.64 3.09 12.43
C GLU A 131 23.65 2.64 13.51
N ARG A 132 22.33 2.80 13.31
CA ARG A 132 21.31 2.31 14.25
C ARG A 132 21.36 0.80 14.40
N TRP A 133 21.57 0.07 13.29
CA TRP A 133 21.75 -1.38 13.33
C TRP A 133 22.98 -1.76 14.14
N SER A 134 24.16 -1.20 13.84
CA SER A 134 25.40 -1.51 14.57
C SER A 134 25.29 -1.22 16.08
N LYS A 135 24.55 -0.15 16.45
CA LYS A 135 24.29 0.25 17.84
C LYS A 135 23.07 -0.45 18.45
N ARG A 136 22.38 -1.34 17.73
CA ARG A 136 21.16 -2.04 18.14
C ARG A 136 20.04 -1.12 18.62
N GLN A 137 19.90 0.04 17.99
CA GLN A 137 18.88 1.04 18.29
C GLN A 137 17.60 0.79 17.48
N TRP A 138 16.84 -0.25 17.86
CA TRP A 138 15.73 -0.79 17.07
C TRP A 138 14.61 0.20 16.76
N GLY A 139 14.29 1.10 17.71
CA GLY A 139 13.26 2.12 17.52
C GLY A 139 13.59 3.09 16.37
N PRO A 140 14.70 3.85 16.44
CA PRO A 140 15.13 4.70 15.35
C PRO A 140 15.40 3.93 14.05
N MET A 141 16.01 2.73 14.11
CA MET A 141 16.25 1.87 12.95
C MET A 141 14.96 1.51 12.20
N GLY A 142 13.92 1.09 12.94
CA GLY A 142 12.63 0.72 12.35
C GLY A 142 11.90 1.87 11.66
N GLN A 143 12.24 3.12 11.96
CA GLN A 143 11.67 4.27 11.27
C GLN A 143 12.12 4.39 9.81
N HIS A 144 13.22 3.74 9.43
CA HIS A 144 13.66 3.66 8.04
C HIS A 144 12.88 2.63 7.22
N PHE A 145 12.12 1.73 7.86
CA PHE A 145 11.35 0.72 7.15
C PHE A 145 10.20 1.35 6.37
N MET A 146 10.05 0.94 5.14
CA MET A 146 8.94 1.38 4.32
C MET A 146 7.62 0.88 4.89
N GLN A 147 6.67 1.78 5.04
CA GLN A 147 5.33 1.47 5.49
C GLN A 147 4.35 1.65 4.34
N PHE A 148 3.58 0.61 4.06
CA PHE A 148 2.56 0.65 3.02
C PHE A 148 1.22 1.13 3.60
N GLY A 149 0.56 2.02 2.88
CA GLY A 149 -0.77 2.54 3.23
C GLY A 149 -0.75 3.81 4.07
N ARG A 150 -1.95 4.36 4.29
CA ARG A 150 -2.15 5.65 4.97
C ARG A 150 -1.95 5.61 6.49
N THR A 151 -1.96 4.43 7.09
CA THR A 151 -1.83 4.28 8.52
C THR A 151 -0.38 3.97 8.87
N GLN A 152 0.30 4.94 9.45
CA GLN A 152 1.66 4.72 9.97
C GLN A 152 1.59 3.83 11.22
N ARG A 153 2.43 2.82 11.23
CA ARG A 153 2.55 1.94 12.41
C ARG A 153 3.23 2.68 13.57
N PRO A 154 2.81 2.45 14.81
CA PRO A 154 3.47 3.03 15.99
C PRO A 154 4.96 2.66 16.03
N VAL A 155 5.79 3.59 16.52
CA VAL A 155 7.25 3.40 16.65
C VAL A 155 7.60 2.13 17.44
N GLY A 156 6.80 1.77 18.46
CA GLY A 156 6.97 0.55 19.25
C GLY A 156 6.86 -0.73 18.40
N GLN A 157 5.89 -0.81 17.50
CA GLN A 157 5.75 -1.96 16.60
C GLN A 157 6.91 -2.08 15.62
N LEU A 158 7.37 -0.94 15.08
CA LEU A 158 8.54 -0.91 14.20
C LEU A 158 9.81 -1.32 14.93
N ALA A 159 9.95 -0.94 16.19
CA ALA A 159 11.07 -1.33 17.05
C ALA A 159 11.07 -2.85 17.33
N GLU A 160 9.90 -3.42 17.63
CA GLU A 160 9.75 -4.86 17.84
C GLU A 160 10.08 -5.65 16.59
N GLU A 161 9.59 -5.19 15.43
CA GLU A 161 9.88 -5.81 14.13
C GLU A 161 11.38 -5.72 13.80
N ALA A 162 11.99 -4.55 13.94
CA ALA A 162 13.43 -4.38 13.73
C ALA A 162 14.24 -5.31 14.65
N LYS A 163 13.87 -5.41 15.93
CA LYS A 163 14.50 -6.32 16.88
C LYS A 163 14.34 -7.77 16.44
N LEU A 164 13.13 -8.19 16.07
CA LEU A 164 12.85 -9.57 15.64
C LEU A 164 13.70 -9.97 14.42
N LEU A 165 13.83 -9.06 13.46
CA LEU A 165 14.56 -9.32 12.21
C LEU A 165 16.09 -9.31 12.38
N TYR A 166 16.63 -8.47 13.30
CA TYR A 166 18.06 -8.16 13.31
C TYR A 166 18.78 -8.52 14.62
N GLN A 167 18.10 -8.98 15.66
CA GLN A 167 18.74 -9.26 16.97
C GLN A 167 19.86 -10.28 16.90
N GLU A 168 19.80 -11.27 16.01
CA GLU A 168 20.80 -12.32 15.83
C GLU A 168 21.91 -11.91 14.84
N LEU A 169 21.76 -10.75 14.19
CA LEU A 169 22.67 -10.23 13.17
C LEU A 169 23.47 -9.07 13.75
N ARG A 170 24.75 -9.33 14.03
CA ARG A 170 25.65 -8.30 14.55
C ARG A 170 26.39 -7.62 13.38
N LEU A 171 26.02 -6.38 13.09
CA LEU A 171 26.75 -5.55 12.15
C LEU A 171 28.01 -5.00 12.81
N GLU A 172 29.18 -5.39 12.33
CA GLU A 172 30.51 -5.04 12.88
C GLU A 172 31.13 -3.89 12.11
N GLU A 173 31.14 -4.01 10.77
CA GLU A 173 31.68 -3.00 9.87
C GLU A 173 30.73 -2.80 8.69
N TRP A 174 30.71 -1.61 8.14
CA TRP A 174 29.96 -1.29 6.95
C TRP A 174 30.60 -0.17 6.14
N GLU A 175 30.34 -0.18 4.85
CA GLU A 175 30.81 0.81 3.90
C GLU A 175 29.79 0.99 2.78
N ILE A 176 29.41 2.22 2.47
CA ILE A 176 28.61 2.55 1.29
C ILE A 176 29.58 2.74 0.12
N LEU A 177 29.43 1.94 -0.93
CA LEU A 177 30.31 1.94 -2.09
C LEU A 177 29.80 2.85 -3.19
N ARG A 178 28.48 2.79 -3.46
CA ARG A 178 27.85 3.49 -4.56
C ARG A 178 26.38 3.75 -4.26
N VAL A 179 25.86 4.82 -4.82
CA VAL A 179 24.44 5.17 -4.83
C VAL A 179 23.97 5.25 -6.28
N ARG A 180 22.89 4.55 -6.60
CA ARG A 180 22.30 4.49 -7.94
C ARG A 180 20.84 4.93 -7.87
N HIS A 181 20.49 6.06 -8.45
CA HIS A 181 19.12 6.50 -8.65
C HIS A 181 18.59 5.85 -9.93
N VAL A 182 17.66 4.90 -9.80
CA VAL A 182 17.10 4.12 -10.92
C VAL A 182 15.74 4.62 -11.36
N ALA A 183 15.07 5.41 -10.53
CA ALA A 183 13.88 6.17 -10.86
C ALA A 183 13.80 7.40 -9.94
N ALA A 184 13.01 8.40 -10.28
CA ALA A 184 12.91 9.66 -9.55
C ALA A 184 12.58 9.53 -8.05
N ALA A 185 12.02 8.39 -7.64
CA ALA A 185 11.71 8.08 -6.24
C ALA A 185 12.29 6.74 -5.79
N VAL A 186 13.16 6.10 -6.58
CA VAL A 186 13.74 4.78 -6.26
C VAL A 186 15.24 4.81 -6.47
N ALA A 187 15.95 4.38 -5.45
CA ALA A 187 17.40 4.27 -5.52
C ALA A 187 17.91 2.99 -4.85
N HIS A 188 19.13 2.62 -5.15
CA HIS A 188 19.88 1.54 -4.54
C HIS A 188 21.18 2.08 -3.95
N THR A 189 21.56 1.58 -2.79
CA THR A 189 22.87 1.82 -2.21
C THR A 189 23.62 0.50 -2.18
N ASP A 190 24.70 0.40 -2.95
CA ASP A 190 25.60 -0.75 -2.92
C ASP A 190 26.45 -0.63 -1.65
N VAL A 191 26.41 -1.64 -0.80
CA VAL A 191 27.06 -1.63 0.50
C VAL A 191 27.91 -2.88 0.70
N ARG A 192 29.00 -2.72 1.44
CA ARG A 192 29.78 -3.81 1.99
C ARG A 192 29.53 -3.88 3.48
N LEU A 193 29.11 -5.04 3.97
CA LEU A 193 28.75 -5.28 5.35
C LEU A 193 29.58 -6.42 5.91
N THR A 194 30.02 -6.32 7.17
CA THR A 194 30.53 -7.45 7.97
C THR A 194 29.50 -7.76 9.02
N VAL A 195 28.82 -8.90 8.87
CA VAL A 195 27.74 -9.35 9.77
C VAL A 195 28.11 -10.71 10.34
N ASN A 196 28.17 -10.84 11.68
CA ASN A 196 28.57 -12.06 12.37
C ASN A 196 29.92 -12.63 11.85
N ALA A 197 30.90 -11.74 11.60
CA ALA A 197 32.22 -12.03 11.03
C ALA A 197 32.21 -12.47 9.54
N GLU A 198 31.06 -12.51 8.87
CA GLU A 198 30.97 -12.79 7.44
C GLU A 198 30.86 -11.49 6.63
N ARG A 199 31.54 -11.45 5.50
CA ARG A 199 31.51 -10.30 4.58
C ARG A 199 30.45 -10.51 3.51
N HIS A 200 29.62 -9.48 3.32
CA HIS A 200 28.58 -9.43 2.31
C HIS A 200 28.74 -8.17 1.47
N GLN A 201 28.61 -8.30 0.16
CA GLN A 201 28.45 -7.16 -0.73
C GLN A 201 27.07 -7.26 -1.35
N THR A 202 26.25 -6.25 -1.14
CA THR A 202 24.84 -6.28 -1.48
C THR A 202 24.31 -4.89 -1.79
N ASP A 203 23.07 -4.82 -2.24
CA ASP A 203 22.37 -3.56 -2.44
C ASP A 203 21.15 -3.42 -1.54
N LEU A 204 20.96 -2.24 -1.02
CA LEU A 204 19.78 -1.86 -0.26
C LEU A 204 18.88 -1.00 -1.15
N ARG A 205 17.63 -1.43 -1.32
CA ARG A 205 16.67 -0.73 -2.16
C ARG A 205 15.84 0.27 -1.35
N TRP A 206 15.91 1.53 -1.74
CA TRP A 206 15.23 2.65 -1.11
C TRP A 206 14.11 3.19 -1.98
N VAL A 207 13.02 3.62 -1.35
CA VAL A 207 11.92 4.32 -1.99
C VAL A 207 11.69 5.61 -1.22
N ARG A 208 11.60 6.73 -1.95
CA ARG A 208 11.27 8.02 -1.36
C ARG A 208 9.77 8.16 -1.25
N ILE A 209 9.28 8.45 -0.05
CA ILE A 209 7.86 8.56 0.27
C ILE A 209 7.56 9.89 0.96
N ASP A 210 6.39 10.46 0.68
CA ASP A 210 5.86 11.62 1.38
C ASP A 210 5.19 11.25 2.72
N GLU A 211 4.62 12.24 3.40
CA GLU A 211 3.92 12.04 4.68
C GLU A 211 2.68 11.15 4.56
N SER A 212 2.08 11.06 3.37
CA SER A 212 0.93 10.19 3.10
C SER A 212 1.32 8.72 2.83
N GLY A 213 2.63 8.43 2.71
CA GLY A 213 3.15 7.12 2.32
C GLY A 213 3.09 6.88 0.81
N THR A 214 2.88 7.94 0.02
CA THR A 214 2.91 7.88 -1.44
C THR A 214 4.33 8.14 -1.95
N SER A 215 4.69 7.51 -3.06
CA SER A 215 6.00 7.72 -3.71
C SER A 215 6.15 9.19 -4.12
N ALA A 216 7.25 9.81 -3.71
CA ALA A 216 7.58 11.22 -3.95
C ALA A 216 8.91 11.34 -4.70
N PRO A 217 8.96 11.99 -5.87
CA PRO A 217 10.21 12.28 -6.58
C PRO A 217 11.18 13.09 -5.71
N GLU A 218 12.45 13.07 -6.06
CA GLU A 218 13.51 13.74 -5.29
C GLU A 218 13.33 15.26 -5.16
N TRP A 219 12.62 15.91 -6.07
CA TRP A 219 12.30 17.35 -6.01
C TRP A 219 11.04 17.72 -5.19
N GLN A 220 10.34 16.73 -4.66
CA GLN A 220 9.20 16.93 -3.75
C GLN A 220 9.61 16.65 -2.32
N ALA A 221 8.82 17.13 -1.35
CA ALA A 221 9.03 16.78 0.05
C ALA A 221 8.84 15.27 0.27
N GLY A 222 9.75 14.64 1.01
CA GLY A 222 9.68 13.21 1.28
C GLY A 222 10.90 12.72 2.04
N ARG A 223 10.91 11.43 2.37
CA ARG A 223 12.01 10.75 3.05
C ARG A 223 12.33 9.43 2.37
N TRP A 224 13.58 9.04 2.39
CA TRP A 224 14.01 7.72 1.94
C TRP A 224 13.65 6.65 2.96
N SER A 225 13.02 5.58 2.48
CA SER A 225 12.61 4.43 3.29
C SER A 225 13.08 3.13 2.64
N LEU A 226 13.60 2.22 3.44
CA LEU A 226 14.10 0.92 2.99
C LEU A 226 12.92 0.03 2.64
N SER A 227 12.79 -0.35 1.35
CA SER A 227 11.62 -1.08 0.86
C SER A 227 11.68 -2.59 1.09
N GLN A 228 12.87 -3.16 1.05
CA GLN A 228 13.15 -4.58 1.29
C GLN A 228 14.01 -4.71 2.54
N TYR A 229 13.44 -4.31 3.67
CA TYR A 229 14.19 -4.21 4.93
C TYR A 229 14.42 -5.55 5.67
N GLY A 230 13.85 -6.67 5.19
CA GLY A 230 14.14 -7.98 5.76
C GLY A 230 15.56 -8.44 5.37
N PRO A 231 16.43 -8.84 6.33
CA PRO A 231 17.81 -9.22 6.02
C PRO A 231 17.96 -10.33 4.98
N ALA A 232 16.99 -11.26 4.93
CA ALA A 232 16.96 -12.32 3.93
C ALA A 232 16.88 -11.82 2.48
N HIS A 233 16.51 -10.57 2.25
CA HIS A 233 16.47 -9.99 0.90
C HIS A 233 17.83 -9.56 0.41
N PHE A 234 18.73 -9.17 1.31
CA PHE A 234 20.04 -8.61 0.94
C PHE A 234 21.25 -9.35 1.57
N LEU A 235 21.08 -10.12 2.66
CA LEU A 235 22.13 -11.00 3.17
C LEU A 235 21.98 -12.41 2.56
N LYS A 236 22.10 -12.52 1.25
CA LYS A 236 22.14 -13.83 0.61
C LYS A 236 23.55 -14.38 0.76
N SER A 237 23.67 -15.59 1.32
CA SER A 237 24.90 -16.36 1.20
C SER A 237 25.13 -16.61 -0.29
N GLU A 238 26.29 -16.27 -0.82
CA GLU A 238 26.65 -16.74 -2.16
C GLU A 238 26.58 -18.26 -2.16
N PRO A 239 25.92 -18.88 -3.15
CA PRO A 239 26.03 -20.33 -3.29
C PRO A 239 27.47 -20.65 -3.60
N GLY A 240 28.15 -21.32 -2.65
CA GLY A 240 29.52 -21.83 -2.78
C GLY A 240 29.65 -22.90 -3.88
#